data_45e1e7931d9298c2b4ed807a7f89291b
#
_entry.id   45e1e7931d9298c2b4ed807a7f89291b
#
_cell.length_a   1.000
_cell.length_b   1.000
_cell.length_c   1.000
_cell.angle_alpha   90.00
_cell.angle_beta   90.00
_cell.angle_gamma   90.00
#
_symmetry.space_group_name_H-M   'P 1'
#
loop_
_entity.id
_entity.type
_entity.pdbx_description
1 polymer ?
#
loop_
_entity_poly.entity_id
_entity_poly.type
_entity_poly.pdbx_seq_one_letter_code
_entity_poly.pdbx_strand_id
1 'polypeptide(L)'
;MSASETPSPSSGSPFWRFSLRFYRQSEVADACIALQEQAGVDVNLLLFLLWHAAQKRALSRADVAELERRIAPWRNMTVIPLRTMRRALKSPPTLVAGARAELFRTKIKAVELEAERLQQEAMYELAGPALLGVAASSLEDAARANVAAYAAMCGGAFPQPAIEILLAALVGRGRKPEE
;
A
#
# COMPACT_ATOMS: atom_id res chain seq x y z
N MET A 1 -12.37 0.17 31.21
CA MET A 1 -11.63 -0.74 30.31
C MET A 1 -12.41 -0.78 29.01
N SER A 2 -12.10 0.16 28.09
CA SER A 2 -12.78 0.22 26.78
C SER A 2 -12.16 -0.85 25.86
N ALA A 3 -13.01 -1.75 25.37
CA ALA A 3 -12.64 -2.69 24.33
C ALA A 3 -12.22 -1.89 23.09
N SER A 4 -11.00 -2.14 22.60
CA SER A 4 -10.53 -1.62 21.32
C SER A 4 -11.37 -2.27 20.21
N GLU A 5 -12.38 -1.54 19.74
CA GLU A 5 -13.11 -1.91 18.54
C GLU A 5 -12.13 -1.95 17.36
N THR A 6 -11.94 -3.13 16.80
CA THR A 6 -11.32 -3.27 15.48
C THR A 6 -12.14 -2.49 14.47
N PRO A 7 -11.56 -1.53 13.74
CA PRO A 7 -12.33 -0.72 12.79
C PRO A 7 -13.01 -1.63 11.76
N SER A 8 -14.32 -1.45 11.62
CA SER A 8 -15.12 -2.15 10.61
C SER A 8 -14.56 -1.87 9.21
N PRO A 9 -14.57 -2.85 8.28
CA PRO A 9 -14.12 -2.66 6.89
C PRO A 9 -14.85 -1.54 6.14
N SER A 10 -15.98 -1.09 6.64
CA SER A 10 -16.77 0.04 6.10
C SER A 10 -16.31 1.41 6.63
N SER A 11 -15.45 1.44 7.65
CA SER A 11 -14.88 2.66 8.22
C SER A 11 -13.58 3.03 7.51
N GLY A 12 -13.39 4.31 7.17
CA GLY A 12 -12.19 4.85 6.53
C GLY A 12 -12.43 5.48 5.14
N SER A 13 -11.39 6.08 4.60
CA SER A 13 -11.43 6.78 3.31
C SER A 13 -11.77 5.84 2.14
N PRO A 14 -12.23 6.38 0.99
CA PRO A 14 -12.38 5.61 -0.25
C PRO A 14 -11.09 4.89 -0.67
N PHE A 15 -9.92 5.52 -0.43
CA PHE A 15 -8.63 4.92 -0.71
C PHE A 15 -8.35 3.73 0.22
N TRP A 16 -8.55 3.87 1.54
CA TRP A 16 -8.38 2.76 2.48
C TRP A 16 -9.25 1.56 2.10
N ARG A 17 -10.54 1.80 1.81
CA ARG A 17 -11.45 0.74 1.36
C ARG A 17 -11.02 0.09 0.03
N PHE A 18 -10.47 0.88 -0.90
CA PHE A 18 -9.89 0.35 -2.13
C PHE A 18 -8.70 -0.57 -1.81
N SER A 19 -7.76 -0.12 -0.99
CA SER A 19 -6.57 -0.87 -0.60
C SER A 19 -6.92 -2.23 0.02
N LEU A 20 -7.84 -2.26 0.99
CA LEU A 20 -8.27 -3.50 1.62
C LEU A 20 -8.89 -4.49 0.63
N ARG A 21 -9.75 -4.01 -0.29
CA ARG A 21 -10.36 -4.87 -1.30
C ARG A 21 -9.37 -5.32 -2.37
N PHE A 22 -8.44 -4.47 -2.74
CA PHE A 22 -7.44 -4.77 -3.75
C PHE A 22 -6.44 -5.80 -3.25
N TYR A 23 -5.94 -5.62 -2.04
CA TYR A 23 -4.95 -6.50 -1.41
C TYR A 23 -5.49 -7.94 -1.14
N ARG A 24 -6.81 -8.09 -1.03
CA ARG A 24 -7.46 -9.40 -0.84
C ARG A 24 -7.63 -10.21 -2.12
N GLN A 25 -7.35 -9.66 -3.29
CA GLN A 25 -7.43 -10.41 -4.53
C GLN A 25 -6.30 -11.42 -4.61
N SER A 26 -6.56 -12.51 -5.35
CA SER A 26 -5.55 -13.55 -5.60
C SER A 26 -4.25 -12.91 -6.12
N GLU A 27 -3.12 -13.39 -5.65
CA GLU A 27 -1.75 -13.02 -6.05
C GLU A 27 -1.33 -11.56 -5.76
N VAL A 28 -2.27 -10.65 -5.47
CA VAL A 28 -1.95 -9.22 -5.23
C VAL A 28 -1.06 -9.05 -4.01
N ALA A 29 -1.35 -9.75 -2.91
CA ALA A 29 -0.55 -9.69 -1.70
C ALA A 29 0.90 -10.15 -1.95
N ASP A 30 1.08 -11.26 -2.66
CA ASP A 30 2.39 -11.83 -2.99
C ASP A 30 3.17 -10.92 -3.94
N ALA A 31 2.50 -10.33 -4.94
CA ALA A 31 3.10 -9.34 -5.84
C ALA A 31 3.57 -8.08 -5.09
N CYS A 32 2.77 -7.57 -4.15
CA CYS A 32 3.16 -6.44 -3.30
C CYS A 32 4.37 -6.76 -2.41
N ILE A 33 4.41 -7.96 -1.82
CA ILE A 33 5.53 -8.42 -1.01
C ILE A 33 6.80 -8.53 -1.87
N ALA A 34 6.69 -9.13 -3.06
CA ALA A 34 7.81 -9.25 -3.98
C ALA A 34 8.39 -7.88 -4.37
N LEU A 35 7.55 -6.90 -4.70
CA LEU A 35 7.98 -5.54 -5.00
C LEU A 35 8.66 -4.86 -3.79
N GLN A 36 8.11 -5.04 -2.60
CA GLN A 36 8.70 -4.49 -1.38
C GLN A 36 10.07 -5.11 -1.08
N GLU A 37 10.23 -6.43 -1.25
CA GLU A 37 11.47 -7.14 -0.91
C GLU A 37 12.56 -6.99 -1.97
N GLN A 38 12.19 -6.97 -3.24
CA GLN A 38 13.15 -6.94 -4.36
C GLN A 38 13.50 -5.51 -4.81
N ALA A 39 12.58 -4.56 -4.67
CA ALA A 39 12.75 -3.20 -5.17
C ALA A 39 12.54 -2.10 -4.10
N GLY A 40 12.33 -2.47 -2.83
CA GLY A 40 12.14 -1.50 -1.73
C GLY A 40 10.88 -0.64 -1.87
N VAL A 41 9.90 -1.09 -2.64
CA VAL A 41 8.67 -0.34 -2.90
C VAL A 41 7.87 -0.12 -1.61
N ASP A 42 7.44 1.11 -1.35
CA ASP A 42 6.37 1.37 -0.38
C ASP A 42 5.04 0.93 -0.98
N VAL A 43 4.49 -0.15 -0.44
CA VAL A 43 3.22 -0.73 -0.92
C VAL A 43 2.07 0.25 -0.74
N ASN A 44 2.04 1.08 0.32
CA ASN A 44 0.99 2.06 0.52
C ASN A 44 1.01 3.14 -0.57
N LEU A 45 2.20 3.63 -0.95
CA LEU A 45 2.35 4.57 -2.06
C LEU A 45 1.95 3.91 -3.39
N LEU A 46 2.38 2.69 -3.66
CA LEU A 46 1.99 1.96 -4.87
C LEU A 46 0.47 1.80 -4.97
N LEU A 47 -0.19 1.38 -3.89
CA LEU A 47 -1.65 1.25 -3.84
C LEU A 47 -2.36 2.59 -4.07
N PHE A 48 -1.79 3.70 -3.59
CA PHE A 48 -2.32 5.03 -3.82
C PHE A 48 -2.24 5.44 -5.29
N LEU A 49 -1.13 5.12 -5.95
CA LEU A 49 -0.96 5.36 -7.38
C LEU A 49 -1.93 4.52 -8.23
N LEU A 50 -2.16 3.26 -7.84
CA LEU A 50 -3.15 2.40 -8.49
C LEU A 50 -4.58 2.86 -8.22
N TRP A 51 -4.86 3.41 -7.03
CA TRP A 51 -6.16 4.01 -6.73
C TRP A 51 -6.44 5.24 -7.61
N HIS A 52 -5.44 6.11 -7.83
CA HIS A 52 -5.55 7.23 -8.78
C HIS A 52 -5.76 6.73 -10.21
N ALA A 53 -5.07 5.66 -10.61
CA ALA A 53 -5.26 5.04 -11.92
C ALA A 53 -6.69 4.50 -12.11
N ALA A 54 -7.30 3.93 -11.06
CA ALA A 54 -8.71 3.52 -11.08
C ALA A 54 -9.67 4.70 -11.32
N GLN A 55 -9.24 5.93 -11.01
CA GLN A 55 -9.95 7.18 -11.33
C GLN A 55 -9.48 7.80 -12.67
N LYS A 56 -8.73 7.06 -13.48
CA LYS A 56 -8.10 7.51 -14.73
C LYS A 56 -7.23 8.76 -14.55
N ARG A 57 -6.44 8.79 -13.46
CA ARG A 57 -5.51 9.87 -13.15
C ARG A 57 -4.07 9.38 -13.27
N ALA A 58 -3.30 10.04 -14.16
CA ALA A 58 -1.87 9.78 -14.33
C ALA A 58 -1.07 10.82 -13.56
N LEU A 59 -0.16 10.36 -12.70
CA LEU A 59 0.75 11.19 -11.92
C LEU A 59 2.12 11.24 -12.60
N SER A 60 2.72 12.41 -12.60
CA SER A 60 4.08 12.61 -13.07
C SER A 60 5.10 12.09 -12.04
N ARG A 61 6.37 11.91 -12.47
CA ARG A 61 7.48 11.62 -11.57
C ARG A 61 7.60 12.68 -10.45
N ALA A 62 7.33 13.96 -10.76
CA ALA A 62 7.38 15.04 -9.79
C ALA A 62 6.28 14.92 -8.74
N ASP A 63 5.06 14.53 -9.14
CA ASP A 63 3.95 14.28 -8.20
C ASP A 63 4.29 13.14 -7.26
N VAL A 64 4.84 12.03 -7.79
CA VAL A 64 5.25 10.87 -6.98
C VAL A 64 6.39 11.24 -6.02
N ALA A 65 7.36 12.02 -6.47
CA ALA A 65 8.46 12.47 -5.60
C ALA A 65 7.98 13.39 -4.47
N GLU A 66 7.01 14.25 -4.74
CA GLU A 66 6.41 15.11 -3.71
C GLU A 66 5.61 14.28 -2.68
N LEU A 67 4.84 13.29 -3.13
CA LEU A 67 4.16 12.34 -2.24
C LEU A 67 5.17 11.61 -1.35
N GLU A 68 6.22 11.03 -1.95
CA GLU A 68 7.27 10.33 -1.22
C GLU A 68 7.90 11.23 -0.15
N ARG A 69 8.24 12.47 -0.50
CA ARG A 69 8.81 13.44 0.42
C ARG A 69 7.92 13.70 1.65
N ARG A 70 6.60 13.68 1.48
CA ARG A 70 5.63 13.91 2.55
C ARG A 70 5.41 12.69 3.43
N ILE A 71 5.39 11.49 2.84
CA ILE A 71 5.06 10.26 3.57
C ILE A 71 6.29 9.59 4.20
N ALA A 72 7.47 9.77 3.64
CA ALA A 72 8.69 9.13 4.12
C ALA A 72 8.99 9.38 5.61
N PRO A 73 8.83 10.57 6.17
CA PRO A 73 9.07 10.79 7.59
C PRO A 73 8.21 9.90 8.49
N TRP A 74 6.90 9.79 8.21
CA TRP A 74 6.01 8.91 8.97
C TRP A 74 6.38 7.44 8.80
N ARG A 75 6.53 6.98 7.56
CA ARG A 75 6.90 5.61 7.24
C ARG A 75 8.19 5.18 7.94
N ASN A 76 9.22 6.02 7.89
CA ASN A 76 10.53 5.71 8.46
C ASN A 76 10.51 5.70 10.01
N MET A 77 9.69 6.54 10.62
CA MET A 77 9.57 6.64 12.07
C MET A 77 8.66 5.55 12.66
N THR A 78 7.67 5.05 11.93
CA THR A 78 6.62 4.18 12.47
C THR A 78 6.55 2.83 11.74
N VAL A 79 6.15 2.82 10.47
CA VAL A 79 5.83 1.59 9.74
C VAL A 79 7.03 0.67 9.61
N ILE A 80 8.20 1.20 9.21
CA ILE A 80 9.41 0.40 9.03
C ILE A 80 9.91 -0.19 10.36
N PRO A 81 10.04 0.56 11.46
CA PRO A 81 10.44 0.00 12.75
C PRO A 81 9.47 -1.06 13.28
N LEU A 82 8.16 -0.85 13.17
CA LEU A 82 7.15 -1.82 13.60
C LEU A 82 7.26 -3.11 12.78
N ARG A 83 7.41 -3.00 11.46
CA ARG A 83 7.62 -4.14 10.55
C ARG A 83 8.90 -4.90 10.88
N THR A 84 9.98 -4.20 11.14
CA THR A 84 11.26 -4.79 11.52
C THR A 84 11.15 -5.55 12.83
N MET A 85 10.53 -4.95 13.85
CA MET A 85 10.26 -5.59 15.14
C MET A 85 9.39 -6.84 14.98
N ARG A 86 8.30 -6.74 14.24
CA ARG A 86 7.40 -7.88 13.97
C ARG A 86 8.13 -9.03 13.26
N ARG A 87 9.01 -8.72 12.31
CA ARG A 87 9.82 -9.74 11.61
C ARG A 87 10.84 -10.38 12.54
N ALA A 88 11.54 -9.60 13.35
CA ALA A 88 12.51 -10.10 14.33
C ALA A 88 11.86 -11.03 15.37
N LEU A 89 10.64 -10.75 15.78
CA LEU A 89 9.88 -11.58 16.73
C LEU A 89 9.42 -12.95 16.18
N LYS A 90 9.73 -13.30 14.92
CA LYS A 90 9.59 -14.68 14.42
C LYS A 90 10.62 -15.63 15.04
N SER A 91 11.78 -15.08 15.45
CA SER A 91 12.86 -15.82 16.15
C SER A 91 13.26 -15.04 17.39
N PRO A 92 12.42 -15.03 18.45
CA PRO A 92 12.65 -14.23 19.63
C PRO A 92 13.83 -14.78 20.45
N PRO A 93 14.52 -13.92 21.25
CA PRO A 93 15.48 -14.39 22.25
C PRO A 93 14.85 -15.38 23.23
N THR A 94 15.64 -16.32 23.72
CA THR A 94 15.19 -17.42 24.63
C THR A 94 14.63 -16.96 25.97
N LEU A 95 14.91 -15.72 26.39
CA LEU A 95 14.41 -15.15 27.65
C LEU A 95 12.87 -15.10 27.70
N VAL A 96 12.21 -14.90 26.56
CA VAL A 96 10.76 -14.83 26.49
C VAL A 96 10.22 -16.10 25.85
N ALA A 97 9.33 -16.81 26.54
CA ALA A 97 8.71 -18.02 26.01
C ALA A 97 8.01 -17.75 24.66
N GLY A 98 8.21 -18.65 23.70
CA GLY A 98 7.76 -18.48 22.32
C GLY A 98 6.29 -18.11 22.17
N ALA A 99 5.39 -18.72 22.96
CA ALA A 99 3.97 -18.40 22.96
C ALA A 99 3.68 -16.93 23.39
N ARG A 100 4.43 -16.42 24.36
CA ARG A 100 4.30 -15.02 24.81
C ARG A 100 4.86 -14.05 23.77
N ALA A 101 5.97 -14.41 23.14
CA ALA A 101 6.56 -13.63 22.06
C ALA A 101 5.60 -13.55 20.86
N GLU A 102 4.91 -14.64 20.51
CA GLU A 102 3.92 -14.66 19.42
C GLU A 102 2.69 -13.79 19.72
N LEU A 103 2.19 -13.81 20.95
CA LEU A 103 1.12 -12.90 21.38
C LEU A 103 1.56 -11.43 21.28
N PHE A 104 2.79 -11.13 21.64
CA PHE A 104 3.35 -9.78 21.50
C PHE A 104 3.52 -9.41 20.02
N ARG A 105 4.03 -10.32 19.18
CA ARG A 105 4.17 -10.13 17.75
C ARG A 105 2.82 -9.81 17.09
N THR A 106 1.75 -10.47 17.52
CA THR A 106 0.39 -10.19 17.04
C THR A 106 -0.06 -8.77 17.39
N LYS A 107 0.26 -8.26 18.58
CA LYS A 107 -0.01 -6.86 18.94
C LYS A 107 0.79 -5.89 18.08
N ILE A 108 2.07 -6.15 17.85
CA ILE A 108 2.90 -5.32 16.96
C ILE A 108 2.33 -5.31 15.53
N LYS A 109 1.84 -6.44 15.02
CA LYS A 109 1.16 -6.50 13.71
C LYS A 109 -0.07 -5.60 13.67
N ALA A 110 -0.87 -5.55 14.72
CA ALA A 110 -2.05 -4.69 14.77
C ALA A 110 -1.66 -3.20 14.77
N VAL A 111 -0.61 -2.82 15.51
CA VAL A 111 -0.11 -1.44 15.55
C VAL A 111 0.53 -1.06 14.21
N GLU A 112 1.27 -1.97 13.55
CA GLU A 112 1.81 -1.76 12.20
C GLU A 112 0.68 -1.46 11.20
N LEU A 113 -0.38 -2.26 11.19
CA LEU A 113 -1.54 -2.06 10.32
C LEU A 113 -2.22 -0.70 10.60
N GLU A 114 -2.32 -0.30 11.85
CA GLU A 114 -2.87 1.01 12.22
C GLU A 114 -1.97 2.15 11.73
N ALA A 115 -0.65 2.01 11.82
CA ALA A 115 0.29 3.00 11.29
C ALA A 115 0.19 3.12 9.75
N GLU A 116 -0.01 2.00 9.05
CA GLU A 116 -0.26 1.98 7.60
C GLU A 116 -1.61 2.62 7.25
N ARG A 117 -2.66 2.38 8.04
CA ARG A 117 -3.97 3.01 7.87
C ARG A 117 -3.86 4.53 8.01
N LEU A 118 -3.20 5.02 9.05
CA LEU A 118 -2.99 6.46 9.26
C LEU A 118 -2.20 7.10 8.10
N GLN A 119 -1.19 6.40 7.57
CA GLN A 119 -0.48 6.84 6.37
C GLN A 119 -1.41 6.97 5.17
N GLN A 120 -2.26 5.97 4.93
CA GLN A 120 -3.19 5.96 3.81
C GLN A 120 -4.28 7.04 3.95
N GLU A 121 -4.82 7.27 5.16
CA GLU A 121 -5.77 8.35 5.41
C GLU A 121 -5.15 9.73 5.14
N ALA A 122 -3.93 9.96 5.62
CA ALA A 122 -3.20 11.20 5.36
C ALA A 122 -2.92 11.41 3.85
N MET A 123 -2.57 10.35 3.13
CA MET A 123 -2.40 10.41 1.67
C MET A 123 -3.70 10.76 0.95
N TYR A 124 -4.82 10.21 1.40
CA TYR A 124 -6.14 10.56 0.85
C TYR A 124 -6.49 12.03 1.08
N GLU A 125 -6.22 12.55 2.27
CA GLU A 125 -6.41 13.96 2.59
C GLU A 125 -5.53 14.88 1.72
N LEU A 126 -4.27 14.48 1.46
CA LEU A 126 -3.36 15.21 0.58
C LEU A 126 -3.86 15.30 -0.88
N ALA A 127 -4.52 14.24 -1.37
CA ALA A 127 -5.09 14.26 -2.71
C ALA A 127 -6.24 15.28 -2.84
N GLY A 128 -7.02 15.41 -1.79
CA GLY A 128 -8.22 16.26 -1.81
C GLY A 128 -9.29 15.80 -2.80
N PRO A 129 -10.39 16.56 -2.95
CA PRO A 129 -11.51 16.18 -3.80
C PRO A 129 -11.19 16.20 -5.30
N ALA A 130 -10.19 16.99 -5.72
CA ALA A 130 -9.83 17.15 -7.13
C ALA A 130 -8.95 16.01 -7.66
N LEU A 131 -8.43 15.16 -6.77
CA LEU A 131 -7.41 14.16 -7.07
C LEU A 131 -6.11 14.77 -7.65
N LEU A 132 -5.02 14.00 -7.58
CA LEU A 132 -3.74 14.42 -8.14
C LEU A 132 -3.59 14.01 -9.61
N GLY A 133 -2.60 14.60 -10.27
CA GLY A 133 -2.21 14.23 -11.64
C GLY A 133 -3.18 14.76 -12.71
N VAL A 134 -3.07 14.24 -13.90
CA VAL A 134 -3.84 14.64 -15.08
C VAL A 134 -4.77 13.50 -15.54
N ALA A 135 -5.82 13.84 -16.31
CA ALA A 135 -6.70 12.83 -16.87
C ALA A 135 -5.95 11.96 -17.89
N ALA A 136 -6.17 10.64 -17.83
CA ALA A 136 -5.63 9.65 -18.75
C ALA A 136 -6.74 9.08 -19.64
N SER A 137 -6.36 8.54 -20.80
CA SER A 137 -7.27 7.93 -21.77
C SER A 137 -7.98 6.69 -21.22
N SER A 138 -7.27 5.89 -20.44
CA SER A 138 -7.81 4.68 -19.81
C SER A 138 -7.24 4.47 -18.42
N LEU A 139 -7.87 3.58 -17.66
CA LEU A 139 -7.37 3.10 -16.38
C LEU A 139 -6.00 2.41 -16.56
N GLU A 140 -5.84 1.61 -17.60
CA GLU A 140 -4.62 0.87 -17.86
C GLU A 140 -3.46 1.81 -18.20
N ASP A 141 -3.69 2.82 -19.06
CA ASP A 141 -2.67 3.82 -19.37
C ASP A 141 -2.24 4.59 -18.12
N ALA A 142 -3.21 5.01 -17.30
CA ALA A 142 -2.92 5.65 -16.02
C ALA A 142 -2.09 4.77 -15.08
N ALA A 143 -2.44 3.48 -14.97
CA ALA A 143 -1.75 2.55 -14.08
C ALA A 143 -0.30 2.31 -14.54
N ARG A 144 -0.09 2.08 -15.83
CA ARG A 144 1.25 1.91 -16.40
C ARG A 144 2.09 3.20 -16.24
N ALA A 145 1.50 4.36 -16.49
CA ALA A 145 2.17 5.65 -16.31
C ALA A 145 2.58 5.87 -14.84
N ASN A 146 1.67 5.61 -13.89
CA ASN A 146 1.92 5.80 -12.47
C ASN A 146 3.01 4.86 -11.94
N VAL A 147 2.98 3.59 -12.35
CA VAL A 147 4.03 2.62 -11.98
C VAL A 147 5.37 3.02 -12.59
N ALA A 148 5.40 3.45 -13.85
CA ALA A 148 6.63 3.91 -14.50
C ALA A 148 7.20 5.17 -13.84
N ALA A 149 6.34 6.13 -13.45
CA ALA A 149 6.75 7.32 -12.71
C ALA A 149 7.37 6.98 -11.36
N TYR A 150 6.81 6.00 -10.65
CA TYR A 150 7.33 5.53 -9.37
C TYR A 150 8.67 4.81 -9.56
N ALA A 151 8.77 3.90 -10.51
CA ALA A 151 10.02 3.19 -10.82
C ALA A 151 11.14 4.17 -11.20
N ALA A 152 10.84 5.17 -12.03
CA ALA A 152 11.79 6.22 -12.42
C ALA A 152 12.22 7.09 -11.22
N MET A 153 11.34 7.33 -10.25
CA MET A 153 11.69 8.02 -9.00
C MET A 153 12.65 7.17 -8.15
N CYS A 154 12.43 5.86 -8.07
CA CYS A 154 13.28 4.92 -7.34
C CYS A 154 14.63 4.65 -8.05
N GLY A 155 14.81 5.14 -9.27
CA GLY A 155 16.07 4.96 -10.03
C GLY A 155 16.24 3.60 -10.69
N GLY A 156 15.17 2.82 -10.86
CA GLY A 156 15.20 1.48 -11.44
C GLY A 156 13.90 1.00 -12.03
N ALA A 157 13.90 -0.21 -12.57
CA ALA A 157 12.70 -0.90 -13.01
C ALA A 157 12.18 -1.83 -11.91
N PHE A 158 10.87 -1.92 -11.79
CA PHE A 158 10.23 -2.88 -10.89
C PHE A 158 10.12 -4.28 -11.53
N PRO A 159 10.10 -5.36 -10.73
CA PRO A 159 9.87 -6.72 -11.22
C PRO A 159 8.60 -6.83 -12.06
N GLN A 160 8.75 -7.05 -13.37
CA GLN A 160 7.65 -7.04 -14.33
C GLN A 160 6.55 -8.07 -14.00
N PRO A 161 6.85 -9.32 -13.59
CA PRO A 161 5.79 -10.27 -13.25
C PRO A 161 4.86 -9.76 -12.16
N ALA A 162 5.40 -9.13 -11.12
CA ALA A 162 4.60 -8.57 -10.02
C ALA A 162 3.75 -7.38 -10.50
N ILE A 163 4.29 -6.51 -11.37
CA ILE A 163 3.55 -5.39 -11.94
C ILE A 163 2.38 -5.89 -12.80
N GLU A 164 2.59 -6.88 -13.68
CA GLU A 164 1.52 -7.39 -14.55
C GLU A 164 0.38 -8.04 -13.74
N ILE A 165 0.68 -8.72 -12.62
CA ILE A 165 -0.34 -9.23 -11.70
C ILE A 165 -1.19 -8.07 -11.15
N LEU A 166 -0.56 -6.98 -10.68
CA LEU A 166 -1.28 -5.83 -10.13
C LEU A 166 -2.12 -5.12 -11.19
N LEU A 167 -1.60 -4.96 -12.40
CA LEU A 167 -2.33 -4.34 -13.51
C LEU A 167 -3.52 -5.19 -13.93
N ALA A 168 -3.35 -6.50 -14.08
CA ALA A 168 -4.43 -7.42 -14.40
C ALA A 168 -5.54 -7.40 -13.34
N ALA A 169 -5.16 -7.43 -12.06
CA ALA A 169 -6.09 -7.33 -10.93
C ALA A 169 -6.86 -5.99 -10.92
N LEU A 170 -6.22 -4.90 -11.31
CA LEU A 170 -6.84 -3.58 -11.37
C LEU A 170 -7.83 -3.47 -12.55
N VAL A 171 -7.45 -3.96 -13.74
CA VAL A 171 -8.28 -3.95 -14.96
C VAL A 171 -9.46 -4.90 -14.81
N GLY A 172 -9.27 -6.08 -14.21
CA GLY A 172 -10.34 -7.05 -13.95
C GLY A 172 -11.49 -6.48 -13.11
N ARG A 173 -11.23 -5.48 -12.29
CA ARG A 173 -12.27 -4.73 -11.55
C ARG A 173 -13.10 -3.80 -12.42
N GLY A 174 -12.57 -3.37 -13.56
CA GLY A 174 -13.31 -2.54 -14.52
C GLY A 174 -14.36 -3.31 -15.32
N ARG A 175 -14.27 -4.64 -15.34
CA ARG A 175 -15.31 -5.50 -15.93
C ARG A 175 -16.27 -5.89 -14.81
N LYS A 176 -17.47 -5.29 -14.79
CA LYS A 176 -18.61 -5.89 -14.07
C LYS A 176 -18.82 -7.29 -14.64
N PRO A 177 -19.15 -8.30 -13.80
CA PRO A 177 -19.68 -9.54 -14.35
C PRO A 177 -20.91 -9.17 -15.18
N GLU A 178 -20.90 -9.55 -16.45
CA GLU A 178 -22.12 -9.58 -17.27
C GLU A 178 -23.03 -10.62 -16.61
N GLU A 179 -24.19 -10.16 -16.14
CA GLU A 179 -25.28 -11.01 -15.67
C GLU A 179 -25.90 -11.76 -16.86
#